data_8cfa85b616474dc7cbad1bd642d5dd0e
#
_entry.id   8cfa85b616474dc7cbad1bd642d5dd0e
#
_cell.length_a   1.000
_cell.length_b   1.000
_cell.length_c   1.000
_cell.angle_alpha   90.00
_cell.angle_beta   90.00
_cell.angle_gamma   90.00
#
_symmetry.space_group_name_H-M   'P 1'
#
loop_
_entity.id
_entity.type
_entity.pdbx_description
1 polymer ?
#
loop_
_entity_poly.entity_id
_entity_poly.type
_entity_poly.pdbx_seq_one_letter_code
_entity_poly.pdbx_strand_id
1 'polypeptide(L)'
;MNKTLKKMYTACVLLILLTLILVLAALPFLPDRIPAHYDAAGVVNRWGSKFEMLIFPGLVLPYGALFLGTCRMCREFSSGELGERIIVIGGIVQFAVFDLMTAYFLYTSFRQVEILAFMPLDLNQLLCGVSGLGLIALGNWIPKLKEPGPVGLRT
;
A
#
# COMPACT_ATOMS: atom_id res chain seq x y z
N MET A 1 -16.89 3.69 19.33
CA MET A 1 -15.64 3.90 18.57
C MET A 1 -15.03 5.25 18.95
N ASN A 2 -13.80 5.25 19.43
CA ASN A 2 -13.05 6.43 19.85
C ASN A 2 -12.84 7.40 18.65
N LYS A 3 -12.80 8.71 18.92
CA LYS A 3 -12.61 9.77 17.90
C LYS A 3 -11.31 9.58 17.08
N THR A 4 -10.26 9.12 17.75
CA THR A 4 -8.96 8.82 17.10
C THR A 4 -9.08 7.66 16.11
N LEU A 5 -9.74 6.58 16.51
CA LEU A 5 -9.90 5.40 15.65
C LEU A 5 -10.76 5.72 14.41
N LYS A 6 -11.80 6.58 14.55
CA LYS A 6 -12.55 7.09 13.40
C LYS A 6 -11.64 7.78 12.39
N LYS A 7 -10.74 8.67 12.84
CA LYS A 7 -9.80 9.37 11.97
C LYS A 7 -8.86 8.39 11.24
N MET A 8 -8.41 7.34 11.91
CA MET A 8 -7.54 6.33 11.33
C MET A 8 -8.25 5.53 10.23
N TYR A 9 -9.50 5.12 10.44
CA TYR A 9 -10.31 4.49 9.38
C TYR A 9 -10.55 5.43 8.20
N THR A 10 -10.83 6.70 8.47
CA THR A 10 -10.95 7.71 7.41
C THR A 10 -9.66 7.81 6.61
N ALA A 11 -8.49 7.80 7.27
CA ALA A 11 -7.20 7.81 6.59
C ALA A 11 -7.01 6.59 5.68
N CYS A 12 -7.35 5.37 6.14
CA CYS A 12 -7.33 4.18 5.30
C CYS A 12 -8.22 4.34 4.05
N VAL A 13 -9.46 4.80 4.23
CA VAL A 13 -10.38 4.99 3.11
C VAL A 13 -9.85 6.03 2.13
N LEU A 14 -9.29 7.13 2.63
CA LEU A 14 -8.70 8.17 1.77
C LEU A 14 -7.52 7.64 0.96
N LEU A 15 -6.64 6.82 1.55
CA LEU A 15 -5.52 6.19 0.84
C LEU A 15 -6.03 5.21 -0.22
N ILE A 16 -7.00 4.35 0.10
CA ILE A 16 -7.61 3.44 -0.88
C ILE A 16 -8.19 4.22 -2.09
N LEU A 17 -8.89 5.33 -1.83
CA LEU A 17 -9.43 6.17 -2.89
C LEU A 17 -8.35 6.96 -3.63
N LEU A 18 -7.24 7.29 -2.97
CA LEU A 18 -6.13 8.02 -3.57
C LEU A 18 -5.52 7.24 -4.74
N THR A 19 -5.31 5.92 -4.60
CA THR A 19 -4.85 5.07 -5.72
C THR A 19 -5.76 5.23 -6.95
N LEU A 20 -7.08 5.16 -6.75
CA LEU A 20 -8.05 5.31 -7.84
C LEU A 20 -7.95 6.70 -8.48
N ILE A 21 -7.91 7.74 -7.66
CA ILE A 21 -7.83 9.13 -8.13
C ILE A 21 -6.52 9.36 -8.91
N LEU A 22 -5.38 8.90 -8.39
CA LEU A 22 -4.07 9.04 -9.04
C LEU A 22 -4.07 8.42 -10.43
N VAL A 23 -4.56 7.18 -10.54
CA VAL A 23 -4.56 6.47 -11.83
C VAL A 23 -5.54 7.10 -12.81
N LEU A 24 -6.79 7.38 -12.39
CA LEU A 24 -7.79 7.96 -13.28
C LEU A 24 -7.42 9.38 -13.74
N ALA A 25 -6.84 10.19 -12.86
CA ALA A 25 -6.37 11.54 -13.22
C ALA A 25 -5.16 11.51 -14.16
N ALA A 26 -4.28 10.52 -14.02
CA ALA A 26 -3.08 10.38 -14.85
C ALA A 26 -3.39 9.78 -16.24
N LEU A 27 -4.39 8.89 -16.32
CA LEU A 27 -4.68 8.08 -17.51
C LEU A 27 -4.83 8.88 -18.83
N PRO A 28 -5.50 10.06 -18.88
CA PRO A 28 -5.60 10.86 -20.10
C PRO A 28 -4.27 11.40 -20.61
N PHE A 29 -3.31 11.60 -19.70
CA PHE A 29 -2.01 12.21 -19.98
C PHE A 29 -0.91 11.17 -20.23
N LEU A 30 -1.16 9.89 -19.97
CA LEU A 30 -0.21 8.82 -20.21
C LEU A 30 -0.08 8.53 -21.72
N PRO A 31 1.14 8.19 -22.21
CA PRO A 31 1.34 7.65 -23.54
C PRO A 31 0.50 6.38 -23.76
N ASP A 32 0.11 6.10 -25.00
CA ASP A 32 -0.71 4.90 -25.31
C ASP A 32 0.02 3.59 -25.02
N ARG A 33 1.36 3.61 -25.11
CA ARG A 33 2.23 2.48 -24.72
C ARG A 33 3.09 2.88 -23.55
N ILE A 34 3.12 2.04 -22.52
CA ILE A 34 3.88 2.24 -21.28
C ILE A 34 4.76 1.02 -20.98
N PRO A 35 5.86 1.20 -20.24
CA PRO A 35 6.60 0.06 -19.68
C PRO A 35 5.68 -0.72 -18.74
N ALA A 36 5.34 -1.94 -19.10
CA ALA A 36 4.39 -2.76 -18.33
C ALA A 36 5.07 -3.83 -17.47
N HIS A 37 6.32 -4.17 -17.78
CA HIS A 37 7.09 -5.11 -16.99
C HIS A 37 8.59 -4.85 -17.17
N TYR A 38 9.32 -4.95 -16.05
CA TYR A 38 10.77 -4.88 -16.01
C TYR A 38 11.32 -6.26 -15.61
N ASP A 39 12.43 -6.66 -16.18
CA ASP A 39 13.14 -7.87 -15.79
C ASP A 39 13.94 -7.69 -14.48
N ALA A 40 14.64 -8.73 -14.05
CA ALA A 40 15.44 -8.70 -12.83
C ALA A 40 16.63 -7.70 -12.89
N ALA A 41 17.05 -7.31 -14.10
CA ALA A 41 18.05 -6.26 -14.30
C ALA A 41 17.46 -4.86 -14.32
N GLY A 42 16.14 -4.72 -14.16
CA GLY A 42 15.43 -3.45 -14.22
C GLY A 42 15.28 -2.90 -15.63
N VAL A 43 15.40 -3.75 -16.66
CA VAL A 43 15.21 -3.36 -18.06
C VAL A 43 13.80 -3.73 -18.51
N VAL A 44 13.15 -2.84 -19.25
CA VAL A 44 11.82 -3.12 -19.81
C VAL A 44 11.89 -4.30 -20.74
N ASN A 45 11.16 -5.36 -20.43
CA ASN A 45 11.01 -6.53 -21.28
C ASN A 45 9.60 -6.72 -21.84
N ARG A 46 8.64 -5.91 -21.40
CA ARG A 46 7.28 -5.86 -21.96
C ARG A 46 6.71 -4.45 -21.95
N TRP A 47 6.20 -4.04 -23.07
CA TRP A 47 5.41 -2.82 -23.25
C TRP A 47 3.93 -3.17 -23.27
N GLY A 48 3.12 -2.39 -22.60
CA GLY A 48 1.68 -2.58 -22.48
C GLY A 48 0.89 -1.33 -22.86
N SER A 49 -0.43 -1.42 -22.76
CA SER A 49 -1.33 -0.28 -22.90
C SER A 49 -1.39 0.53 -21.61
N LYS A 50 -1.58 1.85 -21.68
CA LYS A 50 -1.83 2.71 -20.52
C LYS A 50 -2.97 2.21 -19.61
N PHE A 51 -3.95 1.50 -20.18
CA PHE A 51 -5.06 0.93 -19.41
C PHE A 51 -4.61 -0.17 -18.43
N GLU A 52 -3.41 -0.73 -18.59
CA GLU A 52 -2.87 -1.68 -17.62
C GLU A 52 -2.62 -1.01 -16.26
N MET A 53 -2.51 0.32 -16.18
CA MET A 53 -2.47 1.05 -14.90
C MET A 53 -3.72 0.84 -14.04
N LEU A 54 -4.86 0.47 -14.64
CA LEU A 54 -6.08 0.15 -13.89
C LEU A 54 -5.95 -1.10 -13.00
N ILE A 55 -4.89 -1.88 -13.15
CA ILE A 55 -4.59 -3.00 -12.25
C ILE A 55 -4.40 -2.51 -10.81
N PHE A 56 -3.80 -1.33 -10.59
CA PHE A 56 -3.56 -0.79 -9.26
C PHE A 56 -4.87 -0.53 -8.48
N PRO A 57 -5.82 0.29 -8.96
CA PRO A 57 -7.10 0.43 -8.29
C PRO A 57 -7.90 -0.87 -8.31
N GLY A 58 -7.78 -1.72 -9.35
CA GLY A 58 -8.40 -3.03 -9.43
C GLY A 58 -7.97 -3.99 -8.33
N LEU A 59 -6.75 -3.86 -7.81
CA LEU A 59 -6.25 -4.64 -6.67
C LEU A 59 -6.55 -3.96 -5.33
N VAL A 60 -6.32 -2.65 -5.22
CA VAL A 60 -6.44 -1.96 -3.93
C VAL A 60 -7.88 -1.83 -3.44
N LEU A 61 -8.83 -1.67 -4.35
CA LEU A 61 -10.25 -1.52 -3.97
C LEU A 61 -10.82 -2.78 -3.31
N PRO A 62 -10.74 -3.99 -3.91
CA PRO A 62 -11.24 -5.21 -3.26
C PRO A 62 -10.43 -5.58 -2.02
N TYR A 63 -9.10 -5.39 -2.05
CA TYR A 63 -8.26 -5.61 -0.88
C TYR A 63 -8.63 -4.65 0.26
N GLY A 64 -8.84 -3.38 -0.03
CA GLY A 64 -9.26 -2.37 0.95
C GLY A 64 -10.63 -2.69 1.57
N ALA A 65 -11.60 -3.13 0.75
CA ALA A 65 -12.91 -3.57 1.25
C ALA A 65 -12.80 -4.78 2.18
N LEU A 66 -11.99 -5.78 1.80
CA LEU A 66 -11.70 -6.96 2.62
C LEU A 66 -11.01 -6.56 3.94
N PHE A 67 -10.00 -5.69 3.88
CA PHE A 67 -9.29 -5.20 5.05
C PHE A 67 -10.21 -4.49 6.04
N LEU A 68 -11.05 -3.57 5.57
CA LEU A 68 -12.01 -2.86 6.41
C LEU A 68 -13.06 -3.80 7.01
N GLY A 69 -13.47 -4.84 6.26
CA GLY A 69 -14.35 -5.89 6.75
C GLY A 69 -13.69 -6.70 7.87
N THR A 70 -12.43 -7.11 7.69
CA THR A 70 -11.66 -7.84 8.70
C THR A 70 -11.46 -7.02 9.97
N CYS A 71 -11.19 -5.71 9.85
CA CYS A 71 -11.09 -4.83 11.01
C CYS A 71 -12.40 -4.79 11.83
N ARG A 72 -13.55 -4.76 11.15
CA ARG A 72 -14.86 -4.84 11.82
C ARG A 72 -15.05 -6.16 12.57
N MET A 73 -14.73 -7.28 11.93
CA MET A 73 -14.81 -8.60 12.55
C MET A 73 -13.88 -8.71 13.78
N CYS A 74 -12.64 -8.23 13.67
CA CYS A 74 -11.71 -8.23 14.82
C CYS A 74 -12.25 -7.42 16.01
N ARG A 75 -12.92 -6.31 15.75
CA ARG A 75 -13.57 -5.52 16.81
C ARG A 75 -14.66 -6.30 17.53
N GLU A 76 -15.46 -7.07 16.79
CA GLU A 76 -16.59 -7.80 17.35
C GLU A 76 -16.15 -9.05 18.13
N PHE A 77 -15.03 -9.68 17.74
CA PHE A 77 -14.71 -11.02 18.22
C PHE A 77 -13.52 -11.13 19.16
N SER A 78 -12.58 -10.17 19.28
CA SER A 78 -11.35 -10.58 19.96
C SER A 78 -10.39 -9.54 20.55
N SER A 79 -10.22 -8.40 19.98
CA SER A 79 -9.08 -7.59 20.41
C SER A 79 -9.55 -6.26 20.93
N GLY A 80 -9.33 -5.95 22.14
CA GLY A 80 -9.61 -4.64 22.71
C GLY A 80 -9.17 -3.49 21.76
N GLU A 81 -9.52 -2.27 22.09
CA GLU A 81 -9.27 -1.06 21.27
C GLU A 81 -7.80 -0.93 20.80
N LEU A 82 -6.84 -1.46 21.58
CA LEU A 82 -5.42 -1.40 21.25
C LEU A 82 -5.06 -2.31 20.06
N GLY A 83 -5.57 -3.53 20.03
CA GLY A 83 -5.36 -4.47 18.92
C GLY A 83 -5.94 -3.94 17.61
N GLU A 84 -7.16 -3.38 17.66
CA GLU A 84 -7.78 -2.76 16.49
C GLU A 84 -6.94 -1.58 15.97
N ARG A 85 -6.42 -0.73 16.84
CA ARG A 85 -5.57 0.40 16.43
C ARG A 85 -4.32 -0.05 15.69
N ILE A 86 -3.66 -1.12 16.16
CA ILE A 86 -2.44 -1.62 15.52
C ILE A 86 -2.73 -2.16 14.13
N ILE A 87 -3.79 -2.93 13.97
CA ILE A 87 -4.22 -3.44 12.67
C ILE A 87 -4.49 -2.28 11.71
N VAL A 88 -5.22 -1.26 12.14
CA VAL A 88 -5.56 -0.09 11.30
C VAL A 88 -4.30 0.73 10.95
N ILE A 89 -3.34 0.88 11.86
CA ILE A 89 -2.06 1.53 11.54
C ILE A 89 -1.28 0.73 10.50
N GLY A 90 -1.23 -0.61 10.66
CA GLY A 90 -0.64 -1.48 9.64
C GLY A 90 -1.27 -1.28 8.27
N GLY A 91 -2.60 -1.16 8.22
CA GLY A 91 -3.34 -0.84 6.99
C GLY A 91 -2.97 0.52 6.40
N ILE A 92 -2.87 1.57 7.22
CA ILE A 92 -2.44 2.90 6.76
C ILE A 92 -1.06 2.83 6.11
N VAL A 93 -0.10 2.16 6.76
CA VAL A 93 1.26 1.98 6.20
C VAL A 93 1.20 1.21 4.89
N GLN A 94 0.47 0.10 4.86
CA GLN A 94 0.34 -0.74 3.66
C GLN A 94 -0.26 0.03 2.47
N PHE A 95 -1.35 0.77 2.67
CA PHE A 95 -1.97 1.54 1.59
C PHE A 95 -1.09 2.71 1.16
N ALA A 96 -0.39 3.39 2.08
CA ALA A 96 0.57 4.43 1.74
C ALA A 96 1.73 3.91 0.88
N VAL A 97 2.25 2.70 1.18
CA VAL A 97 3.25 2.01 0.35
C VAL A 97 2.69 1.73 -1.04
N PHE A 98 1.45 1.25 -1.11
CA PHE A 98 0.80 0.94 -2.38
C PHE A 98 0.61 2.20 -3.24
N ASP A 99 0.20 3.32 -2.63
CA ASP A 99 0.10 4.61 -3.32
C ASP A 99 1.46 5.10 -3.83
N LEU A 100 2.52 4.95 -3.01
CA LEU A 100 3.87 5.30 -3.40
C LEU A 100 4.36 4.46 -4.59
N MET A 101 4.09 3.15 -4.59
CA MET A 101 4.36 2.28 -5.73
C MET A 101 3.58 2.71 -6.97
N THR A 102 2.29 3.00 -6.81
CA THR A 102 1.45 3.48 -7.91
C THR A 102 2.01 4.77 -8.52
N ALA A 103 2.39 5.73 -7.66
CA ALA A 103 3.01 6.98 -8.10
C ALA A 103 4.35 6.73 -8.83
N TYR A 104 5.16 5.79 -8.35
CA TYR A 104 6.41 5.39 -8.99
C TYR A 104 6.16 4.82 -10.39
N PHE A 105 5.22 3.88 -10.55
CA PHE A 105 4.88 3.31 -11.84
C PHE A 105 4.24 4.33 -12.79
N LEU A 106 3.43 5.24 -12.29
CA LEU A 106 2.92 6.37 -13.09
C LEU A 106 4.08 7.24 -13.58
N TYR A 107 5.03 7.58 -12.72
CA TYR A 107 6.20 8.37 -13.09
C TYR A 107 7.06 7.67 -14.15
N THR A 108 7.38 6.39 -14.00
CA THR A 108 8.15 5.62 -15.00
C THR A 108 7.41 5.54 -16.32
N SER A 109 6.08 5.44 -16.30
CA SER A 109 5.23 5.42 -17.49
C SER A 109 5.19 6.76 -18.20
N PHE A 110 5.08 7.87 -17.48
CA PHE A 110 5.15 9.22 -18.07
C PHE A 110 6.51 9.50 -18.72
N ARG A 111 7.59 9.08 -18.05
CA ARG A 111 8.96 9.28 -18.52
C ARG A 111 9.40 8.22 -19.52
N GLN A 112 8.60 7.19 -19.76
CA GLN A 112 8.93 6.02 -20.57
C GLN A 112 10.32 5.46 -20.24
N VAL A 113 10.55 5.25 -18.95
CA VAL A 113 11.85 4.79 -18.42
C VAL A 113 12.09 3.36 -18.87
N GLU A 114 13.13 3.14 -19.68
CA GLU A 114 13.49 1.80 -20.19
C GLU A 114 14.38 1.01 -19.22
N ILE A 115 15.19 1.72 -18.40
CA ILE A 115 16.14 1.11 -17.47
C ILE A 115 15.98 1.79 -16.12
N LEU A 116 15.56 1.02 -15.10
CA LEU A 116 15.33 1.52 -13.74
C LEU A 116 16.62 1.99 -13.05
N ALA A 117 17.79 1.47 -13.43
CA ALA A 117 19.07 1.89 -12.86
C ALA A 117 19.38 3.39 -13.07
N PHE A 118 18.74 4.05 -14.04
CA PHE A 118 18.86 5.50 -14.24
C PHE A 118 17.90 6.32 -13.37
N MET A 119 17.08 5.66 -12.58
CA MET A 119 16.19 6.33 -11.63
C MET A 119 16.94 6.70 -10.35
N PRO A 120 16.65 7.86 -9.74
CA PRO A 120 17.29 8.27 -8.50
C PRO A 120 16.96 7.35 -7.32
N LEU A 121 15.92 6.55 -7.42
CA LEU A 121 15.51 5.53 -6.47
C LEU A 121 15.14 4.26 -7.25
N ASP A 122 15.86 3.16 -7.00
CA ASP A 122 15.49 1.86 -7.51
C ASP A 122 14.23 1.34 -6.77
N LEU A 123 13.32 0.72 -7.50
CA LEU A 123 12.09 0.14 -6.95
C LEU A 123 12.38 -0.85 -5.80
N ASN A 124 13.43 -1.67 -5.94
CA ASN A 124 13.83 -2.62 -4.91
C ASN A 124 14.29 -1.91 -3.62
N GLN A 125 15.07 -0.83 -3.76
CA GLN A 125 15.52 -0.02 -2.61
C GLN A 125 14.31 0.63 -1.90
N LEU A 126 13.36 1.16 -2.68
CA LEU A 126 12.13 1.74 -2.15
C LEU A 126 11.32 0.71 -1.37
N LEU A 127 11.06 -0.46 -1.97
CA LEU A 127 10.29 -1.54 -1.37
C LEU A 127 10.97 -2.10 -0.12
N CYS A 128 12.27 -2.38 -0.18
CA CYS A 128 13.05 -2.89 0.95
C CYS A 128 13.11 -1.85 2.08
N GLY A 129 13.32 -0.57 1.75
CA GLY A 129 13.35 0.51 2.73
C GLY A 129 12.03 0.67 3.47
N VAL A 130 10.92 0.77 2.74
CA VAL A 130 9.59 0.94 3.35
C VAL A 130 9.14 -0.32 4.11
N SER A 131 9.38 -1.51 3.55
CA SER A 131 9.08 -2.77 4.24
C SER A 131 9.91 -2.93 5.51
N GLY A 132 11.20 -2.59 5.46
CA GLY A 132 12.09 -2.62 6.62
C GLY A 132 11.63 -1.66 7.73
N LEU A 133 11.27 -0.43 7.40
CA LEU A 133 10.71 0.53 8.35
C LEU A 133 9.39 0.02 8.95
N GLY A 134 8.52 -0.58 8.14
CA GLY A 134 7.28 -1.20 8.60
C GLY A 134 7.54 -2.34 9.61
N LEU A 135 8.49 -3.22 9.30
CA LEU A 135 8.87 -4.32 10.21
C LEU A 135 9.49 -3.81 11.52
N ILE A 136 10.33 -2.77 11.47
CA ILE A 136 10.89 -2.14 12.67
C ILE A 136 9.77 -1.55 13.55
N ALA A 137 8.82 -0.84 12.94
CA ALA A 137 7.69 -0.27 13.65
C ALA A 137 6.83 -1.37 14.31
N LEU A 138 6.50 -2.43 13.57
CA LEU A 138 5.75 -3.57 14.08
C LEU A 138 6.51 -4.30 15.20
N GLY A 139 7.81 -4.57 15.01
CA GLY A 139 8.65 -5.22 16.02
C GLY A 139 8.77 -4.43 17.32
N ASN A 140 8.74 -3.10 17.24
CA ASN A 140 8.75 -2.24 18.42
C ASN A 140 7.37 -2.15 19.13
N TRP A 141 6.28 -2.45 18.45
CA TRP A 141 4.93 -2.34 18.97
C TRP A 141 4.37 -3.66 19.50
N ILE A 142 4.62 -4.77 18.83
CA ILE A 142 4.12 -6.11 19.22
C ILE A 142 4.45 -6.46 20.67
N PRO A 143 5.70 -6.24 21.18
CA PRO A 143 6.04 -6.56 22.59
C PRO A 143 5.31 -5.69 23.63
N LYS A 144 4.74 -4.55 23.22
CA LYS A 144 4.00 -3.65 24.13
C LYS A 144 2.54 -4.04 24.30
N LEU A 145 2.07 -5.04 23.54
CA LEU A 145 0.73 -5.59 23.64
C LEU A 145 0.68 -6.59 24.80
N LYS A 146 0.11 -6.16 25.93
CA LYS A 146 -0.04 -7.00 27.14
C LYS A 146 -1.33 -7.82 27.17
N GLU A 147 -2.18 -7.71 26.16
CA GLU A 147 -3.47 -8.39 26.13
C GLU A 147 -3.41 -9.70 25.32
N PRO A 148 -4.09 -10.78 25.78
CA PRO A 148 -4.23 -12.01 25.01
C PRO A 148 -5.11 -11.75 23.78
N GLY A 149 -4.51 -11.70 22.61
CA GLY A 149 -5.19 -11.50 21.35
C GLY A 149 -4.40 -12.11 20.21
N PRO A 150 -4.95 -12.16 18.99
CA PRO A 150 -4.27 -12.74 17.82
C PRO A 150 -2.95 -12.06 17.46
N VAL A 151 -2.68 -10.88 18.02
CA VAL A 151 -1.46 -10.08 17.77
C VAL A 151 -0.61 -9.93 19.05
N GLY A 152 -1.08 -10.34 20.22
CA GLY A 152 -0.36 -10.21 21.49
C GLY A 152 0.44 -11.47 21.85
N LEU A 153 1.68 -11.29 22.35
CA LEU A 153 2.46 -12.38 22.93
C LEU A 153 1.90 -12.71 24.33
N ARG A 154 1.55 -13.99 24.55
CA ARG A 154 1.30 -14.52 25.90
C ARG A 154 2.63 -14.53 26.65
N THR A 155 2.78 -13.68 27.63
CA THR A 155 3.78 -13.82 28.70
C THR A 155 3.10 -14.31 29.96
#